data_6abc6e94f1076c4ec6095e72fb3cce20
#
_entry.id   6abc6e94f1076c4ec6095e72fb3cce20
#
_cell.length_a   1.000
_cell.length_b   1.000
_cell.length_c   1.000
_cell.angle_alpha   90.00
_cell.angle_beta   90.00
_cell.angle_gamma   90.00
#
_symmetry.space_group_name_H-M   'P 1'
#
loop_
_entity.id
_entity.type
_entity.pdbx_description
1 polymer ?
#
loop_
_entity_poly.entity_id
_entity_poly.type
_entity_poly.pdbx_seq_one_letter_code
_entity_poly.pdbx_strand_id
1 'polypeptide(L)'
;MQLKPDQDQKIRPILQEIDDELTNRRAVNLREIDGILSRGEDRIAAILTPDQRPRLHQTFEQRRQRLRDWMGIEDQQAALTSPTP
;
A
#
# COMPACT_ATOMS: atom_id res chain seq x y z
N MET A 1 -15.43 3.89 0.47
CA MET A 1 -15.35 4.97 -0.54
C MET A 1 -16.16 4.55 -1.75
N GLN A 2 -17.14 5.36 -2.10
CA GLN A 2 -17.94 5.10 -3.29
C GLN A 2 -17.34 5.82 -4.48
N LEU A 3 -17.01 5.05 -5.50
CA LEU A 3 -16.39 5.56 -6.70
C LEU A 3 -17.39 5.58 -7.86
N LYS A 4 -17.31 6.62 -8.67
CA LYS A 4 -18.04 6.64 -9.93
C LYS A 4 -17.37 5.68 -10.92
N PRO A 5 -18.12 5.13 -11.90
CA PRO A 5 -17.55 4.16 -12.83
C PRO A 5 -16.31 4.66 -13.57
N ASP A 6 -16.29 5.94 -13.96
CA ASP A 6 -15.13 6.50 -14.65
C ASP A 6 -13.92 6.64 -13.72
N GLN A 7 -14.15 6.95 -12.45
CA GLN A 7 -13.08 6.97 -11.46
C GLN A 7 -12.52 5.58 -11.22
N ASP A 8 -13.39 4.59 -11.10
CA ASP A 8 -12.99 3.22 -10.89
C ASP A 8 -12.11 2.72 -12.03
N GLN A 9 -12.47 3.01 -13.28
CA GLN A 9 -11.69 2.61 -14.44
C GLN A 9 -10.30 3.23 -14.44
N LYS A 10 -10.15 4.45 -13.92
CA LYS A 10 -8.86 5.12 -13.86
C LYS A 10 -8.01 4.64 -12.69
N ILE A 11 -8.66 4.27 -11.59
CA ILE A 11 -7.98 3.88 -10.35
C ILE A 11 -7.49 2.45 -10.40
N ARG A 12 -8.24 1.53 -11.03
CA ARG A 12 -7.84 0.12 -11.09
C ARG A 12 -6.44 -0.12 -11.65
N PRO A 13 -6.05 0.52 -12.77
CA PRO A 13 -4.68 0.35 -13.26
C PRO A 13 -3.62 0.84 -12.28
N ILE A 14 -3.93 1.89 -11.51
CA ILE A 14 -2.99 2.42 -10.52
C ILE A 14 -2.80 1.41 -9.40
N LEU A 15 -3.90 0.81 -8.92
CA LEU A 15 -3.82 -0.23 -7.88
C LEU A 15 -3.05 -1.45 -8.38
N GLN A 16 -3.25 -1.82 -9.64
CA GLN A 16 -2.51 -2.93 -10.23
C GLN A 16 -1.02 -2.63 -10.30
N GLU A 17 -0.65 -1.41 -10.69
CA GLU A 17 0.75 -1.01 -10.73
C GLU A 17 1.38 -1.06 -9.34
N ILE A 18 0.65 -0.62 -8.31
CA ILE A 18 1.12 -0.69 -6.93
C ILE A 18 1.40 -2.14 -6.54
N ASP A 19 0.46 -3.02 -6.81
CA ASP A 19 0.59 -4.44 -6.48
C ASP A 19 1.76 -5.07 -7.24
N ASP A 20 1.92 -4.74 -8.51
CA ASP A 20 3.01 -5.23 -9.33
C ASP A 20 4.36 -4.77 -8.80
N GLU A 21 4.48 -3.50 -8.43
CA GLU A 21 5.72 -2.97 -7.88
C GLU A 21 6.07 -3.65 -6.56
N LEU A 22 5.08 -3.82 -5.68
CA LEU A 22 5.32 -4.47 -4.39
C LEU A 22 5.71 -5.92 -4.57
N THR A 23 5.10 -6.62 -5.52
CA THR A 23 5.39 -8.02 -5.80
C THR A 23 6.76 -8.19 -6.44
N ASN A 24 7.06 -7.36 -7.45
CA ASN A 24 8.30 -7.50 -8.22
C ASN A 24 9.55 -7.12 -7.44
N ARG A 25 9.41 -6.24 -6.47
CA ARG A 25 10.57 -5.75 -5.72
C ARG A 25 10.98 -6.64 -4.57
N ARG A 26 10.23 -7.63 -4.24
CA ARG A 26 10.50 -8.61 -3.17
C ARG A 26 11.25 -8.02 -1.98
N ALA A 27 10.79 -8.27 -0.80
CA ALA A 27 11.49 -7.92 0.43
C ALA A 27 11.96 -6.46 0.47
N VAL A 28 11.19 -5.57 -0.08
CA VAL A 28 11.43 -4.14 0.02
C VAL A 28 11.36 -3.71 1.46
N ASN A 29 12.15 -2.71 1.83
CA ASN A 29 12.08 -2.16 3.17
C ASN A 29 10.84 -1.25 3.29
N LEU A 30 10.49 -0.90 4.53
CA LEU A 30 9.31 -0.09 4.80
C LEU A 30 9.34 1.25 4.07
N ARG A 31 10.53 1.84 3.92
CA ARG A 31 10.68 3.11 3.23
C ARG A 31 10.27 3.00 1.76
N GLU A 32 10.67 1.93 1.10
CA GLU A 32 10.30 1.72 -0.29
C GLU A 32 8.82 1.46 -0.43
N ILE A 33 8.23 0.67 0.46
CA ILE A 33 6.79 0.41 0.47
C ILE A 33 6.02 1.71 0.67
N ASP A 34 6.42 2.53 1.64
CA ASP A 34 5.78 3.82 1.88
C ASP A 34 5.88 4.72 0.65
N GLY A 35 7.01 4.72 -0.03
CA GLY A 35 7.19 5.50 -1.26
C GLY A 35 6.25 5.07 -2.37
N ILE A 36 6.13 3.74 -2.58
CA ILE A 36 5.23 3.19 -3.60
C ILE A 36 3.79 3.56 -3.29
N LEU A 37 3.37 3.36 -2.04
CA LEU A 37 2.01 3.66 -1.62
C LEU A 37 1.71 5.16 -1.70
N SER A 38 2.65 6.00 -1.30
CA SER A 38 2.46 7.45 -1.35
C SER A 38 2.30 7.95 -2.78
N ARG A 39 3.11 7.46 -3.71
CA ARG A 39 2.97 7.82 -5.12
C ARG A 39 1.64 7.36 -5.69
N GLY A 40 1.23 6.15 -5.35
CA GLY A 40 -0.06 5.62 -5.78
C GLY A 40 -1.22 6.42 -5.20
N GLU A 41 -1.14 6.75 -3.92
CA GLU A 41 -2.16 7.57 -3.26
C GLU A 41 -2.30 8.93 -3.92
N ASP A 42 -1.17 9.59 -4.22
CA ASP A 42 -1.19 10.90 -4.87
C ASP A 42 -1.82 10.83 -6.25
N ARG A 43 -1.51 9.79 -7.02
CA ARG A 43 -2.10 9.59 -8.35
C ARG A 43 -3.61 9.39 -8.26
N ILE A 44 -4.06 8.61 -7.29
CA ILE A 44 -5.50 8.38 -7.09
C ILE A 44 -6.17 9.64 -6.58
N ALA A 45 -5.53 10.37 -5.66
CA ALA A 45 -6.08 11.62 -5.13
C ALA A 45 -6.34 12.65 -6.23
N ALA A 46 -5.49 12.67 -7.26
CA ALA A 46 -5.67 13.58 -8.39
C ALA A 46 -6.94 13.26 -9.20
N ILE A 47 -7.44 12.03 -9.12
CA ILE A 47 -8.67 11.60 -9.80
C ILE A 47 -9.91 11.88 -8.94
N LEU A 48 -9.74 11.91 -7.62
CA LEU A 48 -10.85 12.04 -6.69
C LEU A 48 -11.24 13.50 -6.44
N THR A 49 -12.49 13.68 -6.00
CA THR A 49 -12.95 14.98 -5.51
C THR A 49 -12.37 15.22 -4.10
N PRO A 50 -12.32 16.49 -3.64
CA PRO A 50 -11.85 16.78 -2.28
C PRO A 50 -12.59 16.02 -1.19
N ASP A 51 -13.88 15.75 -1.39
CA ASP A 51 -14.70 15.03 -0.40
C ASP A 51 -14.26 13.57 -0.25
N GLN A 52 -13.73 12.99 -1.31
CA GLN A 52 -13.33 11.58 -1.33
C GLN A 52 -11.91 11.36 -0.80
N ARG A 53 -11.07 12.40 -0.81
CA ARG A 53 -9.65 12.28 -0.45
C ARG A 53 -9.39 11.85 0.99
N PRO A 54 -10.12 12.34 2.00
CA PRO A 54 -9.89 11.87 3.37
C PRO A 54 -10.10 10.36 3.52
N ARG A 55 -11.09 9.82 2.82
CA ARG A 55 -11.36 8.39 2.88
C ARG A 55 -10.28 7.57 2.19
N LEU A 56 -9.75 8.09 1.10
CA LEU A 56 -8.60 7.50 0.42
C LEU A 56 -7.40 7.43 1.35
N HIS A 57 -7.09 8.55 2.00
CA HIS A 57 -5.97 8.61 2.94
C HIS A 57 -6.13 7.59 4.06
N GLN A 58 -7.32 7.50 4.62
CA GLN A 58 -7.62 6.53 5.68
C GLN A 58 -7.43 5.10 5.20
N THR A 59 -7.89 4.79 4.00
CA THR A 59 -7.74 3.46 3.41
C THR A 59 -6.27 3.09 3.22
N PHE A 60 -5.47 4.03 2.72
CA PHE A 60 -4.04 3.80 2.52
C PHE A 60 -3.28 3.70 3.85
N GLU A 61 -3.68 4.47 4.85
CA GLU A 61 -3.09 4.35 6.19
C GLU A 61 -3.33 2.97 6.79
N GLN A 62 -4.53 2.43 6.62
CA GLN A 62 -4.84 1.07 7.06
C GLN A 62 -3.99 0.05 6.31
N ARG A 63 -3.76 0.26 5.01
CA ARG A 63 -2.93 -0.64 4.22
C ARG A 63 -1.47 -0.58 4.66
N ARG A 64 -0.96 0.62 4.94
CA ARG A 64 0.40 0.80 5.47
C ARG A 64 0.55 0.09 6.80
N GLN A 65 -0.44 0.24 7.68
CA GLN A 65 -0.40 -0.39 8.99
C GLN A 65 -0.38 -1.91 8.88
N ARG A 66 -1.19 -2.48 8.01
CA ARG A 66 -1.20 -3.93 7.78
C ARG A 66 0.15 -4.44 7.28
N LEU A 67 0.77 -3.71 6.37
CA LEU A 67 2.07 -4.09 5.84
C LEU A 67 3.15 -4.03 6.92
N ARG A 68 3.13 -3.00 7.75
CA ARG A 68 4.06 -2.88 8.87
C ARG A 68 3.88 -4.01 9.86
N ASP A 69 2.64 -4.32 10.21
CA ASP A 69 2.32 -5.40 11.13
C ASP A 69 2.77 -6.74 10.57
N TRP A 70 2.52 -6.97 9.30
CA TRP A 70 2.92 -8.21 8.63
C TRP A 70 4.44 -8.35 8.60
N MET A 71 5.15 -7.28 8.26
CA MET A 71 6.61 -7.30 8.23
C MET A 71 7.20 -7.48 9.63
N GLY A 72 6.58 -6.85 10.64
CA GLY A 72 6.99 -7.02 12.02
C GLY A 72 6.81 -8.47 12.49
N ILE A 73 5.71 -9.10 12.11
CA ILE A 73 5.47 -10.50 12.43
C ILE A 73 6.49 -11.40 11.74
N GLU A 74 6.81 -11.14 10.47
CA GLU A 74 7.83 -11.91 9.75
C GLU A 74 9.19 -11.79 10.42
N ASP A 75 9.57 -10.59 10.82
CA ASP A 75 10.83 -10.37 11.52
C ASP A 75 10.88 -11.13 12.84
N GLN A 76 9.78 -11.12 13.58
CA GLN A 76 9.67 -11.86 14.84
C GLN A 76 9.74 -13.36 14.60
N GLN A 77 9.06 -13.86 13.58
CA GLN A 77 9.10 -15.27 13.25
C GLN A 77 10.50 -15.70 12.79
N ALA A 78 11.16 -14.87 12.00
CA ALA A 78 12.52 -15.14 11.57
C ALA A 78 13.47 -15.19 12.77
N ALA A 79 13.29 -14.29 13.74
CA ALA A 79 14.10 -14.29 14.96
C ALA A 79 13.84 -15.51 15.81
N LEU A 80 12.59 -15.99 15.85
CA LEU A 80 12.21 -17.16 16.64
C LEU A 80 12.64 -18.46 15.98
N THR A 81 12.67 -18.50 14.67
CA THR A 81 13.04 -19.71 13.92
C THR A 81 14.51 -19.78 13.57
N SER A 82 15.23 -18.69 13.71
CA SER A 82 16.67 -18.70 13.51
C SER A 82 17.34 -19.61 14.52
N PRO A 83 18.17 -20.56 14.08
CA PRO A 83 18.94 -21.33 15.04
C PRO A 83 19.86 -20.40 15.77
N THR A 84 19.57 -20.19 17.01
CA THR A 84 20.50 -19.44 17.86
C THR A 84 21.72 -20.32 18.10
N PRO A 85 22.87 -19.81 17.81
CA PRO A 85 24.07 -20.51 18.18
C PRO A 85 24.16 -20.68 19.69
#